data_f7b7bb5ac1eacdeedf07c98aa13f971c
#
_entry.id   f7b7bb5ac1eacdeedf07c98aa13f971c
#
_cell.length_a   1.000
_cell.length_b   1.000
_cell.length_c   1.000
_cell.angle_alpha   90.00
_cell.angle_beta   90.00
_cell.angle_gamma   90.00
#
_symmetry.space_group_name_H-M   'P 1'
#
loop_
_entity.id
_entity.type
_entity.pdbx_description
1 polymer ?
#
loop_
_entity_poly.entity_id
_entity_poly.type
_entity_poly.pdbx_seq_one_letter_code
_entity_poly.pdbx_strand_id
1 'polypeptide(L)'
;MNKVLISLFLFLSLKANAQNLVLNPSFEDTIACLPSTYVMPCRFWYTASNNTPDYFSEQPDFNCMIPAPQGTVGYQYARTGIAYVGLFTFFNPPFNNQREYIGGILSDTLKQGHEYCVSFYVSVAEELKYVTDGIGLYLSVDSAVDYTINTNLSFVPQISNPSGNIIYDTLNWVQISGTYIANGGEKYLTIGNFKDDANTMIDSASSTANSAYYFIDDVSVIDCTVGINEVNGNKDIGRLYPNPARTVVYYENELAADESGKIKLMDMLGKEIKEYKLTKGSNLISLPVSDLSKGIYIVKVEIMGCNSEIIKLVVN
;
A
#
# COMPACT_ATOMS: atom_id res chain seq x y z
N MET A 1 56.72 21.73 -7.38
CA MET A 1 55.82 20.68 -7.89
C MET A 1 54.71 20.50 -6.85
N ASN A 2 53.60 21.19 -7.06
CA ASN A 2 52.42 21.09 -6.16
C ASN A 2 51.55 19.91 -6.59
N LYS A 3 51.43 18.92 -5.72
CA LYS A 3 50.50 17.80 -5.92
C LYS A 3 49.10 18.26 -5.50
N VAL A 4 48.20 18.40 -6.47
CA VAL A 4 46.78 18.61 -6.23
C VAL A 4 46.16 17.25 -5.89
N LEU A 5 45.67 17.09 -4.66
CA LEU A 5 44.93 15.92 -4.22
C LEU A 5 43.46 16.13 -4.65
N ILE A 6 43.02 15.43 -5.70
CA ILE A 6 41.62 15.41 -6.11
C ILE A 6 40.92 14.36 -5.21
N SER A 7 40.15 14.85 -4.24
CA SER A 7 39.26 14.02 -3.42
C SER A 7 37.99 13.69 -4.21
N LEU A 8 37.87 12.44 -4.65
CA LEU A 8 36.68 11.93 -5.33
C LEU A 8 35.62 11.63 -4.27
N PHE A 9 34.67 12.56 -4.07
CA PHE A 9 33.49 12.31 -3.27
C PHE A 9 32.53 11.44 -4.07
N LEU A 10 32.45 10.16 -3.70
CA LEU A 10 31.45 9.23 -4.22
C LEU A 10 30.11 9.56 -3.53
N PHE A 11 29.24 10.32 -4.18
CA PHE A 11 27.85 10.50 -3.74
C PHE A 11 27.10 9.18 -3.98
N LEU A 12 26.99 8.34 -2.95
CA LEU A 12 25.99 7.29 -2.93
C LEU A 12 24.61 7.99 -2.79
N SER A 13 23.87 8.06 -3.89
CA SER A 13 22.46 8.39 -3.84
C SER A 13 21.71 7.23 -3.16
N LEU A 14 21.49 7.33 -1.87
CA LEU A 14 20.54 6.47 -1.16
C LEU A 14 19.15 6.79 -1.72
N LYS A 15 18.67 5.94 -2.62
CA LYS A 15 17.25 5.89 -2.92
C LYS A 15 16.57 5.36 -1.65
N ALA A 16 16.01 6.24 -0.85
CA ALA A 16 15.07 5.84 0.19
C ALA A 16 13.78 5.36 -0.52
N ASN A 17 13.77 4.11 -0.94
CA ASN A 17 12.50 3.46 -1.24
C ASN A 17 11.80 3.28 0.12
N ALA A 18 10.58 3.75 0.23
CA ALA A 18 9.75 3.44 1.39
C ALA A 18 9.65 1.91 1.49
N GLN A 19 10.18 1.36 2.59
CA GLN A 19 10.30 -0.07 2.79
C GLN A 19 8.93 -0.65 3.18
N ASN A 20 8.54 -1.77 2.57
CA ASN A 20 7.41 -2.55 3.06
C ASN A 20 7.72 -3.08 4.46
N LEU A 21 6.87 -2.75 5.42
CA LEU A 21 7.03 -3.18 6.82
C LEU A 21 6.53 -4.60 7.06
N VAL A 22 5.76 -5.19 6.17
CA VAL A 22 5.29 -6.58 6.32
C VAL A 22 6.47 -7.53 6.19
N LEU A 23 6.68 -8.38 7.20
CA LEU A 23 7.66 -9.44 7.13
C LEU A 23 7.12 -10.58 6.26
N ASN A 24 7.93 -11.04 5.30
CA ASN A 24 7.56 -12.10 4.35
C ASN A 24 6.24 -11.79 3.59
N PRO A 25 6.16 -10.69 2.84
CA PRO A 25 4.92 -10.12 2.32
C PRO A 25 4.22 -10.97 1.24
N SER A 26 4.94 -11.84 0.55
CA SER A 26 4.44 -12.78 -0.46
C SER A 26 4.61 -14.25 -0.05
N PHE A 27 4.75 -14.50 1.25
CA PHE A 27 4.70 -15.84 1.87
C PHE A 27 5.84 -16.80 1.46
N GLU A 28 6.93 -16.35 0.88
CA GLU A 28 8.01 -17.16 0.31
C GLU A 28 8.93 -17.81 1.36
N ASP A 29 9.09 -17.19 2.54
CA ASP A 29 9.94 -17.70 3.61
C ASP A 29 9.16 -18.67 4.49
N THR A 30 9.51 -19.95 4.42
CA THR A 30 8.81 -21.04 5.11
C THR A 30 9.57 -21.55 6.33
N ILE A 31 8.85 -22.20 7.22
CA ILE A 31 9.37 -23.04 8.29
C ILE A 31 9.10 -24.51 7.96
N ALA A 32 9.86 -25.43 8.58
CA ALA A 32 9.65 -26.85 8.35
C ALA A 32 8.23 -27.28 8.76
N CYS A 33 7.60 -28.07 7.91
CA CYS A 33 6.33 -28.72 8.23
C CYS A 33 6.51 -29.71 9.37
N LEU A 34 5.78 -29.51 10.45
CA LEU A 34 5.74 -30.47 11.55
C LEU A 34 4.55 -31.41 11.35
N PRO A 35 4.76 -32.71 11.34
CA PRO A 35 3.66 -33.68 11.22
C PRO A 35 2.61 -33.45 12.31
N SER A 36 1.34 -33.46 11.92
CA SER A 36 0.18 -33.30 12.81
C SER A 36 -0.01 -31.93 13.50
N THR A 37 0.62 -30.88 13.02
CA THR A 37 0.32 -29.51 13.48
C THR A 37 -0.36 -28.73 12.38
N TYR A 38 -1.49 -28.12 12.67
CA TYR A 38 -2.17 -27.14 11.79
C TYR A 38 -1.50 -25.75 11.90
N VAL A 39 -0.16 -25.73 11.93
CA VAL A 39 0.61 -24.51 11.98
C VAL A 39 0.86 -24.06 10.55
N MET A 40 0.52 -22.82 10.23
CA MET A 40 0.85 -22.22 8.95
C MET A 40 2.37 -22.30 8.72
N PRO A 41 2.85 -22.94 7.64
CA PRO A 41 4.28 -23.18 7.44
C PRO A 41 5.03 -21.94 6.92
N CYS A 42 4.50 -20.76 7.18
CA CYS A 42 4.97 -19.48 6.67
C CYS A 42 5.56 -18.65 7.81
N ARG A 43 6.83 -18.28 7.70
CA ARG A 43 7.52 -17.48 8.72
C ARG A 43 6.87 -16.11 8.86
N PHE A 44 6.69 -15.65 10.10
CA PHE A 44 6.07 -14.38 10.49
C PHE A 44 4.55 -14.26 10.25
N TRP A 45 3.93 -15.37 9.79
CA TRP A 45 2.48 -15.48 9.63
C TRP A 45 1.93 -16.58 10.56
N TYR A 46 0.69 -16.39 10.98
CA TYR A 46 0.02 -17.29 11.91
C TYR A 46 -1.48 -17.33 11.65
N THR A 47 -2.12 -18.37 12.08
CA THR A 47 -3.58 -18.50 12.12
C THR A 47 -4.13 -17.62 13.23
N ALA A 48 -5.08 -16.72 12.93
CA ALA A 48 -5.62 -15.76 13.91
C ALA A 48 -6.96 -16.19 14.53
N SER A 49 -7.50 -17.34 14.13
CA SER A 49 -8.73 -17.94 14.67
C SER A 49 -8.57 -19.43 14.88
N ASN A 50 -9.64 -20.10 15.35
CA ASN A 50 -9.62 -21.56 15.53
C ASN A 50 -9.78 -22.33 14.19
N ASN A 51 -10.00 -21.66 13.09
CA ASN A 51 -10.04 -22.22 11.74
C ASN A 51 -8.65 -22.21 11.10
N THR A 52 -8.46 -22.93 10.01
CA THR A 52 -7.16 -23.26 9.44
C THR A 52 -7.00 -22.74 8.02
N PRO A 53 -6.57 -21.47 7.83
CA PRO A 53 -6.16 -20.98 6.52
C PRO A 53 -5.12 -21.87 5.88
N ASP A 54 -5.17 -22.00 4.56
CA ASP A 54 -4.31 -22.88 3.79
C ASP A 54 -3.10 -22.15 3.22
N TYR A 55 -1.99 -22.89 3.08
CA TYR A 55 -0.77 -22.42 2.43
C TYR A 55 -0.55 -23.16 1.11
N PHE A 56 -0.41 -22.43 0.02
CA PHE A 56 -0.21 -22.94 -1.33
C PHE A 56 1.22 -22.68 -1.79
N SER A 57 1.81 -23.65 -2.52
CA SER A 57 3.13 -23.49 -3.10
C SER A 57 3.26 -24.28 -4.39
N GLU A 58 3.99 -23.73 -5.35
CA GLU A 58 4.41 -24.44 -6.58
C GLU A 58 5.50 -25.49 -6.28
N GLN A 59 6.11 -25.45 -5.10
CA GLN A 59 7.06 -26.44 -4.59
C GLN A 59 6.59 -26.94 -3.21
N PRO A 60 5.48 -27.70 -3.15
CA PRO A 60 4.84 -28.02 -1.88
C PRO A 60 5.61 -29.09 -1.11
N ASP A 61 5.69 -28.89 0.22
CA ASP A 61 5.84 -30.02 1.16
C ASP A 61 4.44 -30.57 1.46
N PHE A 62 4.12 -31.73 0.92
CA PHE A 62 2.78 -32.33 1.03
C PHE A 62 2.35 -32.66 2.48
N ASN A 63 3.22 -32.47 3.48
CA ASN A 63 2.84 -32.62 4.87
C ASN A 63 2.00 -31.45 5.42
N CYS A 64 2.13 -30.26 4.82
CA CYS A 64 1.44 -29.08 5.30
C CYS A 64 1.16 -28.00 4.22
N MET A 65 1.48 -28.29 2.96
CA MET A 65 1.30 -27.34 1.86
C MET A 65 0.38 -27.93 0.78
N ILE A 66 -0.43 -27.07 0.20
CA ILE A 66 -1.28 -27.45 -0.94
C ILE A 66 -0.53 -27.13 -2.24
N PRO A 67 -0.53 -28.04 -3.23
CA PRO A 67 0.08 -27.76 -4.52
C PRO A 67 -0.57 -26.57 -5.23
N ALA A 68 0.26 -25.70 -5.79
CA ALA A 68 -0.15 -24.68 -6.74
C ALA A 68 0.43 -25.00 -8.12
N PRO A 69 -0.20 -24.56 -9.22
CA PRO A 69 -1.42 -23.76 -9.29
C PRO A 69 -2.71 -24.55 -9.08
N GLN A 70 -2.72 -25.88 -9.17
CA GLN A 70 -3.90 -26.73 -9.03
C GLN A 70 -4.06 -27.17 -7.59
N GLY A 71 -4.90 -26.47 -6.84
CA GLY A 71 -5.29 -26.82 -5.47
C GLY A 71 -6.63 -27.54 -5.38
N THR A 72 -7.09 -27.80 -4.15
CA THR A 72 -8.37 -28.45 -3.87
C THR A 72 -9.58 -27.52 -4.02
N VAL A 73 -9.36 -26.21 -4.02
CA VAL A 73 -10.39 -25.16 -4.04
C VAL A 73 -10.40 -24.34 -5.34
N GLY A 74 -9.39 -24.56 -6.21
CA GLY A 74 -9.30 -23.87 -7.48
C GLY A 74 -7.89 -23.89 -8.07
N TYR A 75 -7.74 -23.15 -9.18
CA TYR A 75 -6.51 -23.03 -9.94
C TYR A 75 -6.00 -21.58 -9.89
N GLN A 76 -4.84 -21.35 -9.27
CA GLN A 76 -4.22 -20.02 -9.27
C GLN A 76 -2.69 -20.13 -9.16
N TYR A 77 -1.97 -19.34 -9.96
CA TYR A 77 -0.54 -19.10 -9.76
C TYR A 77 -0.31 -18.05 -8.68
N ALA A 78 0.80 -18.15 -7.96
CA ALA A 78 1.25 -17.05 -7.11
C ALA A 78 1.32 -15.74 -7.92
N ARG A 79 0.96 -14.62 -7.28
CA ARG A 79 1.06 -13.31 -7.92
C ARG A 79 2.53 -12.92 -8.11
N THR A 80 3.32 -13.13 -7.07
CA THR A 80 4.79 -13.06 -7.12
C THR A 80 5.39 -14.27 -6.43
N GLY A 81 6.61 -14.65 -6.79
CA GLY A 81 7.25 -15.83 -6.23
C GLY A 81 6.57 -17.15 -6.63
N ILE A 82 6.43 -18.05 -5.65
CA ILE A 82 5.89 -19.41 -5.85
C ILE A 82 4.83 -19.79 -4.80
N ALA A 83 4.48 -18.89 -3.89
CA ALA A 83 3.62 -19.19 -2.76
C ALA A 83 2.54 -18.12 -2.53
N TYR A 84 1.45 -18.51 -1.93
CA TYR A 84 0.35 -17.65 -1.48
C TYR A 84 -0.45 -18.36 -0.41
N VAL A 85 -1.38 -17.66 0.22
CA VAL A 85 -2.29 -18.23 1.23
C VAL A 85 -3.72 -18.16 0.75
N GLY A 86 -4.60 -18.96 1.36
CA GLY A 86 -6.02 -18.92 1.09
C GLY A 86 -6.85 -19.06 2.35
N LEU A 87 -8.04 -18.50 2.34
CA LEU A 87 -8.94 -18.54 3.48
C LEU A 87 -10.42 -18.45 3.08
N PHE A 88 -11.24 -19.09 3.90
CA PHE A 88 -12.68 -18.97 3.81
C PHE A 88 -13.17 -17.63 4.36
N THR A 89 -13.83 -16.85 3.52
CA THR A 89 -14.45 -15.57 3.89
C THR A 89 -15.94 -15.70 4.23
N PHE A 90 -16.56 -16.81 3.86
CA PHE A 90 -17.95 -17.14 4.15
C PHE A 90 -18.17 -18.65 4.13
N PHE A 91 -18.93 -19.14 5.12
CA PHE A 91 -19.46 -20.50 5.17
C PHE A 91 -20.98 -20.47 5.18
N ASN A 92 -21.60 -21.36 4.42
CA ASN A 92 -23.06 -21.53 4.45
C ASN A 92 -23.53 -22.26 5.73
N PRO A 93 -24.77 -22.06 6.19
CA PRO A 93 -25.33 -22.84 7.29
C PRO A 93 -25.08 -24.35 7.19
N PRO A 94 -24.78 -25.04 8.29
CA PRO A 94 -24.97 -24.59 9.68
C PRO A 94 -23.78 -23.81 10.28
N PHE A 95 -22.78 -23.45 9.53
CA PHE A 95 -21.54 -22.81 9.98
C PHE A 95 -21.66 -21.28 10.02
N ASN A 96 -22.69 -20.77 10.69
CA ASN A 96 -22.98 -19.34 10.72
C ASN A 96 -21.82 -18.51 11.28
N ASN A 97 -21.51 -17.44 10.58
CA ASN A 97 -20.46 -16.48 10.91
C ASN A 97 -19.04 -17.08 11.01
N GLN A 98 -18.82 -18.32 10.59
CA GLN A 98 -17.46 -18.87 10.56
C GLN A 98 -16.61 -18.17 9.52
N ARG A 99 -15.37 -17.89 9.88
CA ARG A 99 -14.37 -17.21 9.05
C ARG A 99 -13.00 -17.78 9.33
N GLU A 100 -12.13 -17.62 8.36
CA GLU A 100 -10.69 -17.84 8.56
C GLU A 100 -9.96 -16.51 8.52
N TYR A 101 -8.86 -16.44 9.26
CA TYR A 101 -8.03 -15.27 9.38
C TYR A 101 -6.56 -15.64 9.40
N ILE A 102 -5.76 -14.86 8.67
CA ILE A 102 -4.31 -14.90 8.78
C ILE A 102 -3.80 -13.66 9.51
N GLY A 103 -2.91 -13.86 10.46
CA GLY A 103 -2.19 -12.78 11.13
C GLY A 103 -0.76 -12.67 10.63
N GLY A 104 -0.25 -11.47 10.50
CA GLY A 104 1.12 -11.16 10.08
C GLY A 104 1.81 -10.19 11.03
N ILE A 105 3.14 -10.13 10.94
CA ILE A 105 3.99 -9.29 11.80
C ILE A 105 4.69 -8.24 10.96
N LEU A 106 4.72 -7.00 11.45
CA LEU A 106 5.48 -5.92 10.85
C LEU A 106 6.93 -5.92 11.36
N SER A 107 7.87 -5.49 10.55
CA SER A 107 9.31 -5.36 10.91
C SER A 107 9.53 -4.30 11.99
N ASP A 108 8.70 -3.24 12.00
CA ASP A 108 8.71 -2.18 13.00
C ASP A 108 7.28 -1.82 13.40
N THR A 109 7.11 -1.05 14.47
CA THR A 109 5.81 -0.49 14.87
C THR A 109 5.47 0.72 14.03
N LEU A 110 4.17 0.91 13.75
CA LEU A 110 3.70 2.12 13.09
C LEU A 110 3.86 3.33 14.02
N LYS A 111 4.20 4.47 13.44
CA LYS A 111 4.43 5.72 14.16
C LYS A 111 3.16 6.53 14.23
N GLN A 112 2.84 7.04 15.39
CA GLN A 112 1.65 7.87 15.61
C GLN A 112 1.61 9.06 14.65
N GLY A 113 0.46 9.24 14.01
CA GLY A 113 0.20 10.36 13.10
C GLY A 113 0.82 10.22 11.70
N HIS A 114 1.58 9.15 11.44
CA HIS A 114 2.06 8.85 10.10
C HIS A 114 0.95 8.20 9.26
N GLU A 115 0.91 8.56 7.99
CA GLU A 115 0.03 7.91 7.01
C GLU A 115 0.74 6.72 6.38
N TYR A 116 0.07 5.57 6.38
CA TYR A 116 0.56 4.34 5.78
C TYR A 116 -0.31 3.95 4.58
N CYS A 117 0.34 3.65 3.45
CA CYS A 117 -0.27 3.02 2.30
C CYS A 117 -0.29 1.51 2.54
N VAL A 118 -1.50 0.95 2.59
CA VAL A 118 -1.73 -0.46 2.87
C VAL A 118 -2.40 -1.10 1.67
N SER A 119 -1.90 -2.26 1.26
CA SER A 119 -2.52 -3.03 0.18
C SER A 119 -2.26 -4.52 0.32
N PHE A 120 -3.11 -5.31 -0.29
CA PHE A 120 -2.94 -6.74 -0.52
C PHE A 120 -3.71 -7.15 -1.77
N TYR A 121 -3.40 -8.31 -2.31
CA TYR A 121 -4.05 -8.80 -3.51
C TYR A 121 -4.86 -10.05 -3.20
N VAL A 122 -6.00 -10.17 -3.87
CA VAL A 122 -6.90 -11.32 -3.72
C VAL A 122 -7.30 -11.88 -5.09
N SER A 123 -7.56 -13.18 -5.13
CA SER A 123 -8.18 -13.86 -6.27
C SER A 123 -9.22 -14.85 -5.76
N VAL A 124 -10.29 -15.07 -6.52
CA VAL A 124 -11.38 -15.99 -6.14
C VAL A 124 -11.02 -17.41 -6.47
N ALA A 125 -11.31 -18.34 -5.58
CA ALA A 125 -11.22 -19.77 -5.85
C ALA A 125 -12.49 -20.25 -6.60
N GLU A 126 -12.34 -20.67 -7.85
CA GLU A 126 -13.44 -20.95 -8.77
C GLU A 126 -14.23 -22.23 -8.47
N GLU A 127 -13.70 -23.13 -7.64
CA GLU A 127 -14.40 -24.38 -7.27
C GLU A 127 -15.44 -24.17 -6.17
N LEU A 128 -15.61 -22.92 -5.68
CA LEU A 128 -16.58 -22.60 -4.64
C LEU A 128 -17.74 -21.77 -5.18
N LYS A 129 -18.90 -21.93 -4.54
CA LYS A 129 -20.17 -21.40 -5.04
C LYS A 129 -20.29 -19.89 -4.87
N TYR A 130 -19.82 -19.38 -3.76
CA TYR A 130 -20.09 -18.00 -3.39
C TYR A 130 -18.88 -17.10 -3.57
N VAL A 131 -19.16 -15.86 -3.89
CA VAL A 131 -18.25 -14.71 -3.89
C VAL A 131 -18.82 -13.65 -2.95
N THR A 132 -17.97 -12.83 -2.37
CA THR A 132 -18.38 -11.87 -1.32
C THR A 132 -17.67 -10.53 -1.46
N ASP A 133 -18.24 -9.50 -0.85
CA ASP A 133 -17.59 -8.21 -0.63
C ASP A 133 -16.76 -8.20 0.68
N GLY A 134 -16.91 -9.22 1.50
CA GLY A 134 -16.37 -9.26 2.86
C GLY A 134 -14.92 -9.70 2.89
N ILE A 135 -13.98 -8.76 2.79
CA ILE A 135 -12.55 -8.96 3.08
C ILE A 135 -11.88 -7.64 3.45
N GLY A 136 -10.98 -7.66 4.42
CA GLY A 136 -10.27 -6.48 4.89
C GLY A 136 -8.99 -6.83 5.66
N LEU A 137 -8.24 -5.79 6.02
CA LEU A 137 -7.01 -5.85 6.80
C LEU A 137 -7.14 -4.96 8.02
N TYR A 138 -6.92 -5.55 9.19
CA TYR A 138 -6.91 -4.89 10.49
C TYR A 138 -5.48 -4.76 11.01
N LEU A 139 -5.10 -3.55 11.42
CA LEU A 139 -3.81 -3.23 12.05
C LEU A 139 -4.00 -3.07 13.56
N SER A 140 -3.11 -3.66 14.37
CA SER A 140 -3.24 -3.68 15.83
C SER A 140 -1.91 -3.64 16.57
N VAL A 141 -1.96 -3.17 17.82
CA VAL A 141 -0.80 -3.14 18.73
C VAL A 141 -0.44 -4.56 19.17
N ASP A 142 -1.45 -5.34 19.56
CA ASP A 142 -1.32 -6.75 19.95
C ASP A 142 -1.88 -7.65 18.84
N SER A 143 -1.47 -8.92 18.83
CA SER A 143 -2.01 -9.90 17.88
C SER A 143 -3.53 -10.04 18.06
N ALA A 144 -4.28 -9.74 17.00
CA ALA A 144 -5.74 -9.85 17.00
C ALA A 144 -6.14 -11.31 16.74
N VAL A 145 -6.08 -12.13 17.77
CA VAL A 145 -6.39 -13.58 17.72
C VAL A 145 -7.52 -13.92 18.67
N ASP A 146 -8.38 -14.84 18.25
CA ASP A 146 -9.34 -15.48 19.12
C ASP A 146 -9.53 -16.94 18.73
N TYR A 147 -9.00 -17.83 19.55
CA TYR A 147 -9.12 -19.28 19.38
C TYR A 147 -10.28 -19.88 20.16
N THR A 148 -11.09 -19.07 20.82
CA THR A 148 -12.21 -19.54 21.66
C THR A 148 -13.53 -19.58 20.90
N ILE A 149 -13.62 -18.84 19.80
CA ILE A 149 -14.83 -18.73 18.99
C ILE A 149 -14.58 -19.23 17.55
N ASN A 150 -15.65 -19.76 16.94
CA ASN A 150 -15.66 -20.14 15.52
C ASN A 150 -16.49 -19.14 14.71
N THR A 151 -16.56 -17.88 15.15
CA THR A 151 -17.31 -16.82 14.47
C THR A 151 -16.36 -15.74 13.96
N ASN A 152 -16.92 -14.72 13.31
CA ASN A 152 -16.13 -13.59 12.85
C ASN A 152 -15.50 -12.82 14.03
N LEU A 153 -14.25 -12.38 13.83
CA LEU A 153 -13.57 -11.49 14.77
C LEU A 153 -14.26 -10.11 14.77
N SER A 154 -14.62 -9.63 15.97
CA SER A 154 -15.37 -8.38 16.15
C SER A 154 -14.48 -7.13 16.10
N PHE A 155 -13.60 -7.05 15.10
CA PHE A 155 -12.77 -5.88 14.84
C PHE A 155 -13.28 -5.11 13.62
N VAL A 156 -12.98 -3.80 13.56
CA VAL A 156 -13.27 -2.95 12.41
C VAL A 156 -11.96 -2.74 11.64
N PRO A 157 -11.78 -3.38 10.47
CA PRO A 157 -10.56 -3.26 9.69
C PRO A 157 -10.41 -1.84 9.15
N GLN A 158 -9.21 -1.30 9.18
CA GLN A 158 -8.91 0.03 8.64
C GLN A 158 -8.92 0.04 7.11
N ILE A 159 -8.55 -1.09 6.50
CA ILE A 159 -8.58 -1.26 5.06
C ILE A 159 -9.58 -2.37 4.72
N SER A 160 -10.55 -2.06 3.88
CA SER A 160 -11.59 -3.01 3.49
C SER A 160 -11.92 -2.88 2.02
N ASN A 161 -12.28 -3.98 1.41
CA ASN A 161 -13.01 -3.95 0.16
C ASN A 161 -14.34 -3.19 0.40
N PRO A 162 -14.73 -2.25 -0.48
CA PRO A 162 -15.94 -1.47 -0.30
C PRO A 162 -17.20 -2.36 -0.20
N SER A 163 -18.12 -2.00 0.68
CA SER A 163 -19.39 -2.72 0.80
C SER A 163 -20.15 -2.70 -0.51
N GLY A 164 -20.64 -3.86 -0.94
CA GLY A 164 -21.30 -4.06 -2.23
C GLY A 164 -20.38 -4.29 -3.41
N ASN A 165 -19.07 -4.15 -3.25
CA ASN A 165 -18.10 -4.49 -4.29
C ASN A 165 -17.74 -5.97 -4.21
N ILE A 166 -18.58 -6.83 -4.75
CA ILE A 166 -18.32 -8.28 -4.79
C ILE A 166 -17.19 -8.56 -5.78
N ILE A 167 -16.17 -9.31 -5.35
CA ILE A 167 -15.02 -9.66 -6.17
C ILE A 167 -15.26 -11.00 -6.85
N TYR A 168 -15.23 -11.04 -8.19
CA TYR A 168 -15.54 -12.22 -9.01
C TYR A 168 -14.31 -12.79 -9.77
N ASP A 169 -13.18 -12.06 -9.80
CA ASP A 169 -12.07 -12.42 -10.68
C ASP A 169 -11.35 -13.67 -10.15
N THR A 170 -11.43 -14.74 -10.92
CA THR A 170 -10.77 -16.03 -10.68
C THR A 170 -9.44 -16.19 -11.42
N LEU A 171 -9.15 -15.27 -12.36
CA LEU A 171 -7.97 -15.35 -13.22
C LEU A 171 -6.89 -14.36 -12.81
N ASN A 172 -7.31 -13.15 -12.45
CA ASN A 172 -6.40 -12.07 -12.10
C ASN A 172 -6.44 -11.78 -10.59
N TRP A 173 -5.35 -11.24 -10.11
CA TRP A 173 -5.25 -10.72 -8.75
C TRP A 173 -5.83 -9.31 -8.69
N VAL A 174 -6.81 -9.11 -7.84
CA VAL A 174 -7.48 -7.83 -7.56
C VAL A 174 -6.82 -7.17 -6.36
N GLN A 175 -6.39 -5.93 -6.50
CA GLN A 175 -5.80 -5.18 -5.39
C GLN A 175 -6.89 -4.57 -4.49
N ILE A 176 -6.75 -4.78 -3.19
CA ILE A 176 -7.46 -4.05 -2.14
C ILE A 176 -6.45 -3.11 -1.49
N SER A 177 -6.77 -1.82 -1.42
CA SER A 177 -5.82 -0.82 -0.91
C SER A 177 -6.54 0.36 -0.27
N GLY A 178 -5.80 1.07 0.57
CA GLY A 178 -6.23 2.31 1.20
C GLY A 178 -5.11 2.94 2.00
N THR A 179 -5.41 4.06 2.64
CA THR A 179 -4.48 4.74 3.56
C THR A 179 -5.00 4.67 4.99
N TYR A 180 -4.08 4.66 5.93
CA TYR A 180 -4.35 4.63 7.36
C TYR A 180 -3.42 5.58 8.10
N ILE A 181 -4.00 6.52 8.86
CA ILE A 181 -3.24 7.35 9.79
C ILE A 181 -3.09 6.56 11.10
N ALA A 182 -1.85 6.15 11.41
CA ALA A 182 -1.59 5.27 12.54
C ALA A 182 -1.84 5.95 13.89
N ASN A 183 -2.43 5.21 14.83
CA ASN A 183 -2.54 5.61 16.23
C ASN A 183 -1.21 5.49 16.98
N GLY A 184 -0.29 4.69 16.43
CA GLY A 184 1.04 4.40 16.95
C GLY A 184 1.12 3.13 17.77
N GLY A 185 2.17 2.36 17.50
CA GLY A 185 2.44 1.09 18.19
C GLY A 185 1.89 -0.15 17.49
N GLU A 186 1.09 -0.02 16.42
CA GLU A 186 0.60 -1.17 15.66
C GLU A 186 1.79 -1.99 15.14
N LYS A 187 1.80 -3.27 15.47
CA LYS A 187 2.88 -4.22 15.18
C LYS A 187 2.38 -5.44 14.41
N TYR A 188 1.08 -5.65 14.41
CA TYR A 188 0.42 -6.80 13.82
C TYR A 188 -0.60 -6.38 12.77
N LEU A 189 -0.86 -7.27 11.84
CA LEU A 189 -1.97 -7.17 10.91
C LEU A 189 -2.77 -8.48 10.91
N THR A 190 -4.05 -8.39 10.58
CA THR A 190 -4.92 -9.56 10.41
C THR A 190 -5.77 -9.36 9.17
N ILE A 191 -5.84 -10.38 8.30
CA ILE A 191 -6.63 -10.35 7.06
C ILE A 191 -7.74 -11.40 7.14
N GLY A 192 -8.95 -11.01 6.72
CA GLY A 192 -10.12 -11.88 6.67
C GLY A 192 -11.42 -11.09 6.51
N ASN A 193 -12.56 -11.78 6.67
CA ASN A 193 -13.86 -11.13 6.66
C ASN A 193 -14.33 -10.85 8.09
N PHE A 194 -14.33 -9.58 8.49
CA PHE A 194 -14.75 -9.13 9.83
C PHE A 194 -16.26 -8.87 9.96
N LYS A 195 -17.01 -8.99 8.86
CA LYS A 195 -18.47 -8.88 8.86
C LYS A 195 -19.10 -10.21 9.26
N ASP A 196 -20.22 -10.15 9.96
CA ASP A 196 -21.11 -11.30 10.14
C ASP A 196 -21.84 -11.66 8.83
N ASP A 197 -22.59 -12.77 8.83
CA ASP A 197 -23.31 -13.24 7.65
C ASP A 197 -24.40 -12.25 7.21
N ALA A 198 -25.02 -11.54 8.14
CA ALA A 198 -26.09 -10.57 7.85
C ALA A 198 -25.56 -9.31 7.13
N ASN A 199 -24.29 -8.96 7.36
CA ASN A 199 -23.62 -7.79 6.79
C ASN A 199 -22.64 -8.12 5.66
N THR A 200 -22.42 -9.42 5.37
CA THR A 200 -21.61 -9.88 4.23
C THR A 200 -22.50 -10.03 3.01
N MET A 201 -22.26 -9.24 1.98
CA MET A 201 -22.95 -9.44 0.70
C MET A 201 -22.30 -10.63 -0.03
N ILE A 202 -23.13 -11.54 -0.48
CA ILE A 202 -22.72 -12.72 -1.25
C ILE A 202 -23.47 -12.78 -2.57
N ASP A 203 -22.83 -13.37 -3.58
CA ASP A 203 -23.46 -13.76 -4.83
C ASP A 203 -23.00 -15.15 -5.23
N SER A 204 -23.73 -15.78 -6.15
CA SER A 204 -23.43 -17.11 -6.64
C SER A 204 -22.58 -17.02 -7.92
N ALA A 205 -21.32 -17.47 -7.85
CA ALA A 205 -20.42 -17.45 -9.00
C ALA A 205 -20.47 -18.75 -9.83
N SER A 206 -20.53 -19.89 -9.21
CA SER A 206 -20.72 -21.22 -9.86
C SER A 206 -20.71 -22.35 -8.82
N SER A 207 -20.73 -23.60 -9.26
CA SER A 207 -20.36 -24.85 -8.62
C SER A 207 -21.06 -25.33 -7.33
N THR A 208 -20.50 -26.33 -6.68
CA THR A 208 -21.20 -27.24 -5.76
C THR A 208 -20.94 -27.01 -4.29
N ALA A 209 -19.81 -26.42 -3.92
CA ALA A 209 -19.41 -26.23 -2.52
C ALA A 209 -19.91 -24.89 -1.97
N ASN A 210 -20.73 -24.93 -0.92
CA ASN A 210 -21.48 -23.81 -0.37
C ASN A 210 -20.63 -22.88 0.51
N SER A 211 -19.53 -22.29 -0.02
CA SER A 211 -18.64 -21.37 0.70
C SER A 211 -18.06 -20.33 -0.24
N ALA A 212 -17.42 -19.30 0.29
CA ALA A 212 -16.58 -18.36 -0.45
C ALA A 212 -15.15 -18.45 0.05
N TYR A 213 -14.19 -18.57 -0.88
CA TYR A 213 -12.79 -18.69 -0.59
C TYR A 213 -11.95 -17.74 -1.44
N TYR A 214 -10.98 -17.10 -0.84
CA TYR A 214 -10.09 -16.18 -1.52
C TYR A 214 -8.63 -16.55 -1.28
N PHE A 215 -7.86 -16.50 -2.35
CA PHE A 215 -6.39 -16.48 -2.30
C PHE A 215 -5.91 -15.09 -1.98
N ILE A 216 -4.78 -14.99 -1.26
CA ILE A 216 -4.16 -13.73 -0.83
C ILE A 216 -2.68 -13.78 -1.11
N ASP A 217 -2.14 -12.68 -1.68
CA ASP A 217 -0.72 -12.52 -1.95
C ASP A 217 -0.29 -11.04 -1.84
N ASP A 218 1.02 -10.80 -1.77
CA ASP A 218 1.67 -9.48 -1.85
C ASP A 218 1.08 -8.43 -0.90
N VAL A 219 1.18 -8.69 0.39
CA VAL A 219 0.71 -7.77 1.43
C VAL A 219 1.71 -6.65 1.67
N SER A 220 1.24 -5.42 1.72
CA SER A 220 2.10 -4.24 1.84
C SER A 220 1.60 -3.25 2.87
N VAL A 221 2.50 -2.77 3.72
CA VAL A 221 2.33 -1.63 4.63
C VAL A 221 3.55 -0.74 4.50
N ILE A 222 3.39 0.42 3.88
CA ILE A 222 4.47 1.35 3.55
C ILE A 222 4.17 2.69 4.17
N ASP A 223 5.15 3.29 4.87
CA ASP A 223 5.03 4.66 5.37
C ASP A 223 4.98 5.65 4.19
N CYS A 224 3.79 6.16 3.89
CA CYS A 224 3.55 7.12 2.82
C CYS A 224 3.89 8.55 3.23
N THR A 225 4.09 8.80 4.52
CA THR A 225 4.52 10.10 5.03
C THR A 225 5.90 10.48 4.48
N VAL A 226 6.69 9.49 4.05
CA VAL A 226 8.07 9.66 3.56
C VAL A 226 8.15 9.95 2.05
N GLY A 227 7.03 9.95 1.32
CA GLY A 227 6.95 10.36 -0.07
C GLY A 227 6.43 11.78 -0.14
N ILE A 228 7.26 12.73 -0.59
CA ILE A 228 6.94 14.14 -0.84
C ILE A 228 5.60 14.50 -0.20
N ASN A 229 5.64 15.07 1.02
CA ASN A 229 4.45 15.69 1.58
C ASN A 229 3.94 16.68 0.54
N GLU A 230 2.94 16.32 -0.24
CA GLU A 230 1.95 17.31 -0.60
C GLU A 230 1.38 17.73 0.74
N VAL A 231 1.79 18.88 1.21
CA VAL A 231 1.31 19.49 2.44
C VAL A 231 -0.16 19.82 2.18
N ASN A 232 -1.02 18.81 2.31
CA ASN A 232 -2.46 18.96 2.37
C ASN A 232 -2.81 19.58 3.72
N GLY A 233 -2.63 20.86 3.81
CA GLY A 233 -2.91 21.62 5.01
C GLY A 233 -2.61 23.10 4.90
N ASN A 234 -1.99 23.56 3.83
CA ASN A 234 -1.85 24.97 3.57
C ASN A 234 -2.60 25.33 2.29
N LYS A 235 -3.35 26.43 2.31
CA LYS A 235 -3.77 27.16 1.12
C LYS A 235 -2.69 27.06 0.06
N ASP A 236 -3.06 26.65 -1.17
CA ASP A 236 -2.17 26.72 -2.32
C ASP A 236 -1.50 28.09 -2.27
N ILE A 237 -0.15 28.09 -2.21
CA ILE A 237 0.62 29.33 -2.14
C ILE A 237 0.49 30.05 -3.47
N GLY A 238 0.31 29.27 -4.58
CA GLY A 238 0.12 29.81 -5.89
C GLY A 238 0.02 28.74 -6.97
N ARG A 239 -0.09 29.17 -8.21
CA ARG A 239 -0.23 28.30 -9.37
C ARG A 239 0.67 28.70 -10.53
N LEU A 240 1.07 27.71 -11.36
CA LEU A 240 1.84 27.90 -12.58
C LEU A 240 0.94 27.78 -13.82
N TYR A 241 0.99 28.79 -14.71
CA TYR A 241 0.30 28.72 -15.98
C TYR A 241 0.99 29.57 -17.10
N PRO A 242 0.89 29.14 -18.37
CA PRO A 242 0.40 27.85 -18.80
C PRO A 242 1.36 26.73 -18.40
N ASN A 243 0.80 25.58 -18.05
CA ASN A 243 1.56 24.36 -17.80
C ASN A 243 0.83 23.21 -18.51
N PRO A 244 1.36 22.65 -19.61
CA PRO A 244 2.70 22.82 -20.18
C PRO A 244 3.01 24.22 -20.76
N ALA A 245 4.28 24.65 -20.62
CA ALA A 245 4.80 25.93 -21.12
C ALA A 245 5.70 25.75 -22.35
N ARG A 246 5.83 26.81 -23.18
CA ARG A 246 6.75 26.82 -24.34
C ARG A 246 7.84 27.89 -24.23
N THR A 247 7.47 29.09 -23.85
CA THR A 247 8.41 30.24 -23.82
C THR A 247 8.46 30.90 -22.46
N VAL A 248 7.33 30.99 -21.79
CA VAL A 248 7.20 31.57 -20.45
C VAL A 248 6.12 30.86 -19.69
N VAL A 249 6.30 30.73 -18.39
CA VAL A 249 5.29 30.31 -17.42
C VAL A 249 5.15 31.43 -16.39
N TYR A 250 3.96 31.64 -15.89
CA TYR A 250 3.69 32.61 -14.83
C TYR A 250 3.41 31.88 -13.54
N TYR A 251 4.02 32.32 -12.46
CA TYR A 251 3.66 31.94 -11.13
C TYR A 251 2.75 33.02 -10.54
N GLU A 252 1.53 32.66 -10.20
CA GLU A 252 0.56 33.53 -9.53
C GLU A 252 0.48 33.16 -8.07
N ASN A 253 0.84 34.12 -7.18
CA ASN A 253 0.82 33.96 -5.74
C ASN A 253 -0.59 34.24 -5.21
N GLU A 254 -1.21 33.28 -4.52
CA GLU A 254 -2.55 33.41 -3.95
C GLU A 254 -2.53 33.92 -2.49
N LEU A 255 -1.35 33.97 -1.87
CA LEU A 255 -1.19 34.56 -0.53
C LEU A 255 -1.06 36.07 -0.66
N ALA A 256 -1.76 36.81 0.21
CA ALA A 256 -1.63 38.25 0.31
C ALA A 256 -0.15 38.62 0.56
N ALA A 257 0.38 39.44 -0.30
CA ALA A 257 1.79 39.68 -0.55
C ALA A 257 2.52 40.46 0.54
N ASP A 258 2.46 40.05 1.77
CA ASP A 258 3.19 40.72 2.87
C ASP A 258 4.60 40.18 3.09
N GLU A 259 5.01 39.10 2.40
CA GLU A 259 6.31 38.47 2.60
C GLU A 259 7.11 38.34 1.31
N SER A 260 8.44 38.38 1.43
CA SER A 260 9.38 38.12 0.34
C SER A 260 9.77 36.64 0.28
N GLY A 261 10.17 36.16 -0.90
CA GLY A 261 10.53 34.76 -1.07
C GLY A 261 11.46 34.55 -2.26
N LYS A 262 11.58 33.29 -2.66
CA LYS A 262 12.37 32.83 -3.80
C LYS A 262 11.60 31.74 -4.56
N ILE A 263 11.76 31.77 -5.87
CA ILE A 263 11.30 30.70 -6.76
C ILE A 263 12.53 30.08 -7.40
N LYS A 264 12.73 28.77 -7.18
CA LYS A 264 13.83 28.01 -7.75
C LYS A 264 13.31 27.06 -8.81
N LEU A 265 13.89 27.14 -10.00
CA LEU A 265 13.65 26.22 -11.10
C LEU A 265 14.76 25.16 -11.09
N MET A 266 14.39 23.90 -11.00
CA MET A 266 15.31 22.78 -10.87
C MET A 266 15.02 21.71 -11.93
N ASP A 267 16.03 20.93 -12.29
CA ASP A 267 15.85 19.70 -13.06
C ASP A 267 15.32 18.56 -12.18
N MET A 268 15.04 17.41 -12.80
CA MET A 268 14.50 16.22 -12.11
C MET A 268 15.51 15.60 -11.13
N LEU A 269 16.78 16.00 -11.16
CA LEU A 269 17.82 15.56 -10.22
C LEU A 269 17.97 16.53 -9.05
N GLY A 270 17.17 17.61 -9.01
CA GLY A 270 17.22 18.63 -7.96
C GLY A 270 18.32 19.69 -8.17
N LYS A 271 18.98 19.70 -9.32
CA LYS A 271 19.97 20.72 -9.64
C LYS A 271 19.25 22.02 -9.97
N GLU A 272 19.60 23.09 -9.25
CA GLU A 272 19.09 24.45 -9.52
C GLU A 272 19.57 24.96 -10.87
N ILE A 273 18.63 25.39 -11.73
CA ILE A 273 18.88 25.94 -13.05
C ILE A 273 18.78 27.47 -13.01
N LYS A 274 17.73 27.98 -12.34
CA LYS A 274 17.46 29.41 -12.20
C LYS A 274 16.84 29.71 -10.84
N GLU A 275 17.13 30.90 -10.29
CA GLU A 275 16.47 31.47 -9.11
C GLU A 275 15.85 32.80 -9.46
N TYR A 276 14.62 33.03 -8.99
CA TYR A 276 13.86 34.28 -9.11
C TYR A 276 13.48 34.79 -7.74
N LYS A 277 13.52 36.10 -7.55
CA LYS A 277 13.08 36.73 -6.29
C LYS A 277 11.59 36.99 -6.32
N LEU A 278 10.92 36.60 -5.26
CA LEU A 278 9.55 36.97 -4.98
C LEU A 278 9.58 38.21 -4.07
N THR A 279 9.18 39.35 -4.59
CA THR A 279 9.17 40.61 -3.84
C THR A 279 7.81 40.83 -3.21
N LYS A 280 7.80 41.45 -2.03
CA LYS A 280 6.56 41.88 -1.33
C LYS A 280 5.68 42.68 -2.32
N GLY A 281 4.40 42.31 -2.40
CA GLY A 281 3.43 42.95 -3.29
C GLY A 281 3.35 42.35 -4.72
N SER A 282 4.16 41.34 -5.06
CA SER A 282 4.11 40.72 -6.39
C SER A 282 3.13 39.53 -6.39
N ASN A 283 2.01 39.70 -7.08
CA ASN A 283 1.04 38.61 -7.23
C ASN A 283 1.34 37.73 -8.46
N LEU A 284 2.18 38.19 -9.39
CA LEU A 284 2.47 37.48 -10.64
C LEU A 284 3.95 37.60 -11.00
N ILE A 285 4.61 36.49 -11.23
CA ILE A 285 6.03 36.42 -11.58
C ILE A 285 6.17 35.65 -12.90
N SER A 286 6.89 36.27 -13.84
CA SER A 286 7.22 35.67 -15.12
C SER A 286 8.50 34.86 -15.02
N LEU A 287 8.43 33.60 -15.42
CA LEU A 287 9.54 32.62 -15.44
C LEU A 287 9.83 32.24 -16.88
N PRO A 288 10.79 32.87 -17.57
CA PRO A 288 11.19 32.48 -18.92
C PRO A 288 11.75 31.07 -18.98
N VAL A 289 11.22 30.24 -19.89
CA VAL A 289 11.61 28.83 -20.07
C VAL A 289 12.00 28.52 -21.51
N SER A 290 12.11 29.50 -22.37
CA SER A 290 12.42 29.35 -23.81
C SER A 290 13.82 28.78 -24.07
N ASP A 291 14.74 28.87 -23.11
CA ASP A 291 16.10 28.34 -23.15
C ASP A 291 16.24 26.95 -22.51
N LEU A 292 15.13 26.40 -22.00
CA LEU A 292 15.11 25.06 -21.44
C LEU A 292 14.83 24.01 -22.51
N SER A 293 15.42 22.84 -22.36
CA SER A 293 15.08 21.68 -23.17
C SER A 293 13.65 21.21 -22.85
N LYS A 294 12.99 20.60 -23.81
CA LYS A 294 11.70 19.91 -23.56
C LYS A 294 11.85 18.87 -22.47
N GLY A 295 10.96 18.88 -21.51
CA GLY A 295 11.04 17.96 -20.38
C GLY A 295 10.23 18.38 -19.17
N ILE A 296 10.45 17.66 -18.07
CA ILE A 296 9.83 17.93 -16.78
C ILE A 296 10.86 18.62 -15.88
N TYR A 297 10.39 19.67 -15.20
CA TYR A 297 11.16 20.47 -14.25
C TYR A 297 10.39 20.60 -12.94
N ILE A 298 11.10 20.99 -11.89
CA ILE A 298 10.56 21.25 -10.57
C ILE A 298 10.68 22.74 -10.27
N VAL A 299 9.58 23.37 -9.90
CA VAL A 299 9.54 24.75 -9.40
C VAL A 299 9.32 24.68 -7.89
N LYS A 300 10.31 25.14 -7.11
CA LYS A 300 10.21 25.25 -5.65
C LYS A 300 10.01 26.71 -5.28
N VAL A 301 8.94 26.99 -4.55
CA VAL A 301 8.61 28.31 -4.04
C VAL A 301 8.90 28.33 -2.53
N GLU A 302 9.73 29.26 -2.10
CA GLU A 302 10.13 29.46 -0.70
C GLU A 302 9.70 30.88 -0.29
N ILE A 303 8.74 31.00 0.64
CA ILE A 303 8.27 32.28 1.18
C ILE A 303 8.71 32.35 2.64
N MET A 304 9.25 33.51 3.07
CA MET A 304 9.68 33.69 4.47
C MET A 304 8.48 33.55 5.39
N GLY A 305 8.63 32.71 6.43
CA GLY A 305 7.56 32.46 7.41
C GLY A 305 6.48 31.43 6.98
N CYS A 306 6.54 30.94 5.75
CA CYS A 306 5.62 29.92 5.21
C CYS A 306 6.36 28.64 4.84
N ASN A 307 5.62 27.55 4.69
CA ASN A 307 6.17 26.31 4.14
C ASN A 307 6.53 26.48 2.66
N SER A 308 7.51 25.72 2.17
CA SER A 308 7.85 25.72 0.75
C SER A 308 6.85 24.89 -0.05
N GLU A 309 6.51 25.35 -1.26
CA GLU A 309 5.69 24.65 -2.22
C GLU A 309 6.55 24.07 -3.35
N ILE A 310 6.17 22.91 -3.89
CA ILE A 310 6.84 22.27 -5.02
C ILE A 310 5.80 22.00 -6.11
N ILE A 311 6.02 22.58 -7.30
CA ILE A 311 5.10 22.47 -8.42
C ILE A 311 5.83 21.84 -9.60
N LYS A 312 5.20 20.86 -10.25
CA LYS A 312 5.69 20.26 -11.50
C LYS A 312 5.48 21.24 -12.67
N LEU A 313 6.52 21.49 -13.46
CA LEU A 313 6.47 22.25 -14.71
C LEU A 313 6.82 21.32 -15.88
N VAL A 314 6.01 21.37 -16.93
CA VAL A 314 6.24 20.68 -18.21
C VAL A 314 6.60 21.72 -19.26
N VAL A 315 7.76 21.55 -19.94
CA VAL A 315 8.22 22.40 -21.04
C VAL A 315 8.11 21.61 -22.35
N ASN A 316 7.40 22.19 -23.35
CA ASN A 316 7.11 21.57 -24.66
C ASN A 316 7.94 22.19 -25.79
#